data_7dd4be2df6da476ffc285df0130baf9a
#
_entry.id   7dd4be2df6da476ffc285df0130baf9a
#
_cell.length_a   1.000
_cell.length_b   1.000
_cell.length_c   1.000
_cell.angle_alpha   90.00
_cell.angle_beta   90.00
_cell.angle_gamma   90.00
#
_symmetry.space_group_name_H-M   'P 1'
#
loop_
_entity.id
_entity.type
_entity.pdbx_description
1 polymer ?
#
loop_
_entity_poly.entity_id
_entity_poly.type
_entity_poly.pdbx_seq_one_letter_code
_entity_poly.pdbx_strand_id
1 'polypeptide(L)'
;TRFFKGGVQTDSTQNQFTDNLTRGYTISSNLTYIEPIGKKGQLQFSYAPSFSKNKADQQTFQYDPGDGKYSEFDISQSNKFENIVKTQNGGITYRLGNSRDNQFAVGVNVQQSKLESERVFPTTTFVNKTFSNILPNLQWSRKISPKSSFRLFYRASTNAPSVNQLQ
;
A
#
# COMPACT_ATOMS: atom_id res chain seq x y z
N THR A 1 -30.56 -3.08 11.71
CA THR A 1 -30.89 -2.57 10.35
C THR A 1 -32.38 -2.59 10.18
N ARG A 2 -32.99 -1.51 9.69
CA ARG A 2 -34.45 -1.41 9.49
C ARG A 2 -34.78 -1.67 8.03
N PHE A 3 -35.70 -2.59 7.77
CA PHE A 3 -36.20 -2.91 6.44
C PHE A 3 -37.71 -2.66 6.35
N PHE A 4 -38.17 -2.16 5.19
CA PHE A 4 -39.59 -2.01 4.88
C PHE A 4 -39.96 -3.03 3.80
N LYS A 5 -40.80 -3.98 4.13
CA LYS A 5 -41.38 -4.93 3.17
C LYS A 5 -42.92 -4.89 3.33
N GLY A 6 -43.62 -4.43 2.29
CA GLY A 6 -45.10 -4.38 2.29
C GLY A 6 -45.74 -3.47 3.36
N GLY A 7 -45.06 -2.37 3.74
CA GLY A 7 -45.56 -1.44 4.74
C GLY A 7 -45.42 -1.85 6.21
N VAL A 8 -44.83 -3.02 6.48
CA VAL A 8 -44.52 -3.47 7.83
C VAL A 8 -43.05 -3.20 8.13
N GLN A 9 -42.79 -2.49 9.22
CA GLN A 9 -41.44 -2.23 9.71
C GLN A 9 -40.97 -3.51 10.44
N THR A 10 -39.88 -4.13 9.91
CA THR A 10 -39.21 -5.26 10.56
C THR A 10 -37.85 -4.79 11.06
N ASP A 11 -37.64 -4.81 12.35
CA ASP A 11 -36.34 -4.59 12.97
C ASP A 11 -35.59 -5.91 13.03
N SER A 12 -34.46 -5.99 12.34
CA SER A 12 -33.51 -7.08 12.46
C SER A 12 -32.40 -6.69 13.44
N THR A 13 -32.36 -7.33 14.59
CA THR A 13 -31.27 -7.19 15.56
C THR A 13 -30.20 -8.22 15.19
N GLN A 14 -29.02 -7.73 14.80
CA GLN A 14 -27.88 -8.59 14.53
C GLN A 14 -27.01 -8.65 15.78
N ASN A 15 -26.98 -9.82 16.44
CA ASN A 15 -26.18 -10.06 17.63
C ASN A 15 -25.07 -11.08 17.25
N GLN A 16 -23.84 -10.56 17.04
CA GLN A 16 -22.73 -11.36 16.54
C GLN A 16 -21.42 -10.97 17.22
N PHE A 17 -20.51 -11.92 17.29
CA PHE A 17 -19.13 -11.72 17.72
C PHE A 17 -18.20 -12.00 16.54
N THR A 18 -17.25 -11.10 16.29
CA THR A 18 -16.27 -11.24 15.22
C THR A 18 -14.85 -11.24 15.81
N ASP A 19 -14.13 -12.30 15.57
CA ASP A 19 -12.69 -12.42 15.88
C ASP A 19 -11.89 -12.14 14.61
N ASN A 20 -10.94 -11.21 14.71
CA ASN A 20 -10.07 -10.80 13.61
C ASN A 20 -8.61 -11.03 13.97
N LEU A 21 -7.99 -12.01 13.35
CA LEU A 21 -6.59 -12.30 13.49
C LEU A 21 -5.83 -11.88 12.23
N THR A 22 -4.97 -10.86 12.36
CA THR A 22 -4.09 -10.44 11.26
C THR A 22 -2.64 -10.66 11.65
N ARG A 23 -1.90 -11.34 10.79
CA ARG A 23 -0.45 -11.58 10.95
C ARG A 23 0.26 -11.29 9.65
N GLY A 24 1.41 -10.63 9.73
CA GLY A 24 2.20 -10.36 8.54
C GLY A 24 3.59 -9.85 8.86
N TYR A 25 4.40 -9.80 7.82
CA TYR A 25 5.72 -9.21 7.88
C TYR A 25 6.05 -8.54 6.55
N THR A 26 6.94 -7.55 6.63
CA THR A 26 7.49 -6.87 5.46
C THR A 26 9.01 -6.83 5.60
N ILE A 27 9.69 -7.25 4.53
CA ILE A 27 11.14 -7.15 4.39
C ILE A 27 11.41 -6.18 3.26
N SER A 28 12.21 -5.15 3.52
CA SER A 28 12.60 -4.17 2.52
C SER A 28 14.07 -3.83 2.65
N SER A 29 14.68 -3.48 1.53
CA SER A 29 16.04 -2.97 1.52
C SER A 29 16.11 -1.72 0.65
N ASN A 30 17.16 -0.91 0.85
CA ASN A 30 17.42 0.27 0.04
C ASN A 30 18.91 0.33 -0.24
N LEU A 31 19.25 0.21 -1.52
CA LEU A 31 20.61 0.29 -2.04
C LEU A 31 20.72 1.60 -2.82
N THR A 32 21.73 2.37 -2.50
CA THR A 32 22.01 3.64 -3.20
C THR A 32 23.49 3.70 -3.57
N TYR A 33 23.73 3.97 -4.84
CA TYR A 33 25.07 4.24 -5.36
C TYR A 33 25.11 5.65 -5.90
N ILE A 34 26.12 6.42 -5.54
CA ILE A 34 26.29 7.80 -5.96
C ILE A 34 27.64 7.94 -6.66
N GLU A 35 27.59 8.38 -7.92
CA GLU A 35 28.75 8.66 -8.74
C GLU A 35 28.89 10.18 -8.91
N PRO A 36 29.97 10.79 -8.43
CA PRO A 36 30.25 12.20 -8.70
C PRO A 36 30.53 12.45 -10.19
N ILE A 37 29.86 13.46 -10.75
CA ILE A 37 30.08 13.89 -12.15
C ILE A 37 30.57 15.33 -12.16
N GLY A 38 31.84 15.50 -12.52
CA GLY A 38 32.48 16.80 -12.51
C GLY A 38 32.59 17.41 -11.10
N LYS A 39 32.61 18.76 -11.02
CA LYS A 39 32.87 19.45 -9.74
C LYS A 39 31.62 19.66 -8.88
N LYS A 40 30.40 19.58 -9.44
CA LYS A 40 29.16 19.94 -8.75
C LYS A 40 28.00 19.01 -9.07
N GLY A 41 28.21 18.02 -9.96
CA GLY A 41 27.19 17.05 -10.37
C GLY A 41 27.33 15.72 -9.62
N GLN A 42 26.22 15.02 -9.46
CA GLN A 42 26.15 13.67 -8.92
C GLN A 42 25.06 12.88 -9.66
N LEU A 43 25.36 11.65 -10.01
CA LEU A 43 24.39 10.70 -10.51
C LEU A 43 24.11 9.67 -9.40
N GLN A 44 22.88 9.55 -9.01
CA GLN A 44 22.44 8.62 -7.99
C GLN A 44 21.63 7.50 -8.62
N PHE A 45 22.03 6.27 -8.37
CA PHE A 45 21.26 5.07 -8.67
C PHE A 45 20.65 4.55 -7.39
N SER A 46 19.37 4.21 -7.42
CA SER A 46 18.67 3.64 -6.27
C SER A 46 17.96 2.36 -6.67
N TYR A 47 17.96 1.39 -5.74
CA TYR A 47 17.19 0.17 -5.89
C TYR A 47 16.61 -0.24 -4.54
N ALA A 48 15.29 -0.32 -4.46
CA ALA A 48 14.57 -0.58 -3.23
C ALA A 48 13.54 -1.72 -3.43
N PRO A 49 13.95 -2.98 -3.31
CA PRO A 49 13.04 -4.11 -3.30
C PRO A 49 12.31 -4.21 -1.97
N SER A 50 11.05 -4.66 -2.03
CA SER A 50 10.22 -4.94 -0.86
C SER A 50 9.39 -6.20 -1.08
N PHE A 51 9.29 -7.01 -0.03
CA PHE A 51 8.44 -8.19 0.04
C PHE A 51 7.55 -8.06 1.27
N SER A 52 6.24 -8.18 1.07
CA SER A 52 5.25 -8.18 2.16
C SER A 52 4.35 -9.39 2.04
N LYS A 53 4.14 -10.07 3.17
CA LYS A 53 3.21 -11.19 3.29
C LYS A 53 2.29 -10.93 4.46
N ASN A 54 0.97 -10.94 4.20
CA ASN A 54 -0.06 -10.72 5.20
C ASN A 54 -1.11 -11.83 5.12
N LYS A 55 -1.53 -12.31 6.29
CA LYS A 55 -2.64 -13.24 6.44
C LYS A 55 -3.69 -12.59 7.33
N ALA A 56 -4.93 -12.66 6.92
CA ALA A 56 -6.07 -12.22 7.71
C ALA A 56 -7.06 -13.38 7.83
N ASP A 57 -7.50 -13.65 9.04
CA ASP A 57 -8.50 -14.66 9.38
C ASP A 57 -9.58 -13.96 10.19
N GLN A 58 -10.74 -13.81 9.60
CA GLN A 58 -11.93 -13.25 10.24
C GLN A 58 -12.94 -14.35 10.44
N GLN A 59 -13.33 -14.59 11.68
CA GLN A 59 -14.33 -15.55 12.06
C GLN A 59 -15.48 -14.83 12.76
N THR A 60 -16.69 -14.99 12.24
CA THR A 60 -17.89 -14.37 12.78
C THR A 60 -18.82 -15.47 13.30
N PHE A 61 -19.33 -15.27 14.51
CA PHE A 61 -20.24 -16.17 15.19
C PHE A 61 -21.50 -15.42 15.55
N GLN A 62 -22.66 -16.00 15.29
CA GLN A 62 -23.94 -15.48 15.74
C GLN A 62 -24.23 -15.99 17.14
N TYR A 63 -25.01 -15.19 17.87
CA TYR A 63 -25.49 -15.54 19.21
C TYR A 63 -26.55 -16.63 19.12
N ASP A 64 -26.33 -17.74 19.80
CA ASP A 64 -27.33 -18.81 19.98
C ASP A 64 -28.07 -18.60 21.30
N PRO A 65 -29.38 -18.29 21.25
CA PRO A 65 -30.20 -18.13 22.47
C PRO A 65 -30.36 -19.44 23.26
N GLY A 66 -30.12 -20.60 22.65
CA GLY A 66 -30.30 -21.93 23.28
C GLY A 66 -29.19 -22.23 24.28
N ASP A 67 -27.95 -21.85 23.99
CA ASP A 67 -26.78 -22.05 24.85
C ASP A 67 -26.27 -20.75 25.49
N GLY A 68 -26.81 -19.59 25.10
CA GLY A 68 -26.44 -18.28 25.62
C GLY A 68 -25.03 -17.82 25.20
N LYS A 69 -24.50 -18.32 24.07
CA LYS A 69 -23.15 -18.07 23.58
C LYS A 69 -23.12 -17.68 22.11
N TYR A 70 -21.97 -17.17 21.66
CA TYR A 70 -21.69 -16.96 20.24
C TYR A 70 -21.05 -18.21 19.68
N SER A 71 -21.88 -19.22 19.36
CA SER A 71 -21.44 -20.55 18.95
C SER A 71 -21.79 -20.89 17.50
N GLU A 72 -22.74 -20.16 16.88
CA GLU A 72 -23.16 -20.43 15.52
C GLU A 72 -22.22 -19.72 14.53
N PHE A 73 -21.39 -20.49 13.81
CA PHE A 73 -20.42 -19.98 12.86
C PHE A 73 -21.10 -19.43 11.61
N ASP A 74 -20.87 -18.13 11.31
CA ASP A 74 -21.41 -17.47 10.12
C ASP A 74 -20.42 -17.51 8.97
N ILE A 75 -20.66 -18.45 8.04
CA ILE A 75 -19.84 -18.63 6.83
C ILE A 75 -19.87 -17.37 5.95
N SER A 76 -21.01 -16.67 5.89
CA SER A 76 -21.20 -15.53 4.99
C SER A 76 -20.43 -14.29 5.42
N GLN A 77 -20.15 -14.17 6.72
CA GLN A 77 -19.42 -13.05 7.31
C GLN A 77 -18.00 -13.44 7.77
N SER A 78 -17.58 -14.66 7.51
CA SER A 78 -16.23 -15.15 7.81
C SER A 78 -15.40 -15.22 6.53
N ASN A 79 -14.13 -14.85 6.64
CA ASN A 79 -13.21 -14.87 5.50
C ASN A 79 -11.77 -15.12 5.94
N LYS A 80 -10.99 -15.70 5.03
CA LYS A 80 -9.57 -15.94 5.23
C LYS A 80 -8.80 -15.61 3.96
N PHE A 81 -7.82 -14.72 4.11
CA PHE A 81 -6.98 -14.23 3.01
C PHE A 81 -5.50 -14.43 3.30
N GLU A 82 -4.77 -14.70 2.25
CA GLU A 82 -3.32 -14.60 2.21
C GLU A 82 -2.91 -13.65 1.08
N ASN A 83 -2.17 -12.60 1.41
CA ASN A 83 -1.72 -11.58 0.47
C ASN A 83 -0.21 -11.51 0.43
N ILE A 84 0.36 -11.58 -0.76
CA ILE A 84 1.79 -11.41 -1.01
C ILE A 84 1.96 -10.24 -1.97
N VAL A 85 2.73 -9.25 -1.56
CA VAL A 85 3.09 -8.10 -2.39
C VAL A 85 4.61 -8.07 -2.56
N LYS A 86 5.05 -8.11 -3.81
CA LYS A 86 6.46 -7.98 -4.20
C LYS A 86 6.61 -6.68 -4.96
N THR A 87 7.40 -5.75 -4.44
CA THR A 87 7.65 -4.47 -5.11
C THR A 87 9.14 -4.33 -5.41
N GLN A 88 9.43 -3.93 -6.63
CA GLN A 88 10.77 -3.54 -7.06
C GLN A 88 10.70 -2.08 -7.50
N ASN A 89 11.55 -1.25 -6.92
CA ASN A 89 11.63 0.17 -7.25
C ASN A 89 13.09 0.50 -7.58
N GLY A 90 13.34 0.90 -8.81
CA GLY A 90 14.67 1.30 -9.29
C GLY A 90 14.62 2.71 -9.85
N GLY A 91 15.66 3.50 -9.62
CA GLY A 91 15.67 4.88 -10.08
C GLY A 91 17.03 5.45 -10.35
N ILE A 92 17.02 6.50 -11.17
CA ILE A 92 18.20 7.30 -11.48
C ILE A 92 17.84 8.76 -11.23
N THR A 93 18.70 9.48 -10.50
CA THR A 93 18.53 10.89 -10.22
C THR A 93 19.84 11.62 -10.48
N TYR A 94 19.81 12.63 -11.32
CA TYR A 94 20.90 13.59 -11.49
C TYR A 94 20.70 14.76 -10.57
N ARG A 95 21.75 15.12 -9.82
CA ARG A 95 21.79 16.28 -8.93
C ARG A 95 22.90 17.21 -9.34
N LEU A 96 22.60 18.50 -9.34
CA LEU A 96 23.55 19.59 -9.60
C LEU A 96 23.49 20.60 -8.45
N GLY A 97 24.65 20.99 -7.91
CA GLY A 97 24.77 21.93 -6.81
C GLY A 97 25.14 21.27 -5.49
N ASN A 98 25.95 21.97 -4.69
CA ASN A 98 26.56 21.44 -3.46
C ASN A 98 25.87 21.94 -2.18
N SER A 99 24.86 22.81 -2.28
CA SER A 99 24.18 23.36 -1.12
C SER A 99 22.66 23.23 -1.24
N ARG A 100 21.98 23.15 -0.10
CA ARG A 100 20.51 23.15 -0.05
C ARG A 100 19.89 24.42 -0.66
N ASP A 101 20.65 25.50 -0.69
CA ASP A 101 20.20 26.81 -1.17
C ASP A 101 20.24 26.93 -2.69
N ASN A 102 21.13 26.14 -3.35
CA ASN A 102 21.28 26.17 -4.80
C ASN A 102 21.45 24.72 -5.28
N GLN A 103 20.33 24.05 -5.52
CA GLN A 103 20.29 22.66 -5.93
C GLN A 103 19.26 22.46 -7.02
N PHE A 104 19.63 21.70 -8.04
CA PHE A 104 18.74 21.15 -9.04
C PHE A 104 18.86 19.64 -9.02
N ALA A 105 17.75 18.94 -8.99
CA ALA A 105 17.72 17.49 -9.11
C ALA A 105 16.56 17.07 -10.01
N VAL A 106 16.84 16.19 -10.95
CA VAL A 106 15.84 15.57 -11.82
C VAL A 106 16.10 14.09 -11.88
N GLY A 107 15.03 13.31 -11.81
CA GLY A 107 15.16 11.87 -11.81
C GLY A 107 13.89 11.16 -12.26
N VAL A 108 14.03 9.87 -12.46
CA VAL A 108 12.94 8.95 -12.76
C VAL A 108 13.12 7.68 -11.96
N ASN A 109 12.02 7.20 -11.39
CA ASN A 109 11.94 5.87 -10.78
C ASN A 109 10.97 5.01 -11.59
N VAL A 110 11.28 3.73 -11.69
CA VAL A 110 10.41 2.69 -12.24
C VAL A 110 10.03 1.77 -11.10
N GLN A 111 8.74 1.65 -10.86
CA GLN A 111 8.20 0.76 -9.84
C GLN A 111 7.41 -0.36 -10.50
N GLN A 112 7.75 -1.60 -10.15
CA GLN A 112 6.97 -2.77 -10.50
C GLN A 112 6.47 -3.43 -9.21
N SER A 113 5.14 -3.60 -9.11
CA SER A 113 4.50 -4.25 -7.98
C SER A 113 3.68 -5.44 -8.44
N LYS A 114 3.97 -6.62 -7.89
CA LYS A 114 3.20 -7.84 -8.11
C LYS A 114 2.40 -8.14 -6.85
N LEU A 115 1.08 -8.20 -7.00
CA LEU A 115 0.13 -8.58 -5.97
C LEU A 115 -0.38 -9.99 -6.26
N GLU A 116 -0.20 -10.89 -5.31
CA GLU A 116 -0.77 -12.23 -5.27
C GLU A 116 -1.69 -12.28 -4.05
N SER A 117 -2.98 -12.46 -4.27
CA SER A 117 -3.98 -12.53 -3.20
C SER A 117 -4.76 -13.83 -3.36
N GLU A 118 -4.79 -14.62 -2.32
CA GLU A 118 -5.57 -15.85 -2.23
C GLU A 118 -6.60 -15.70 -1.12
N ARG A 119 -7.88 -15.82 -1.48
CA ARG A 119 -8.94 -16.02 -0.53
C ARG A 119 -9.09 -17.54 -0.36
N VAL A 120 -8.87 -18.03 0.86
CA VAL A 120 -8.92 -19.46 1.18
C VAL A 120 -10.32 -19.87 1.64
N PHE A 121 -11.08 -18.95 2.25
CA PHE A 121 -12.41 -19.22 2.79
C PHE A 121 -13.33 -18.00 2.56
N PRO A 122 -14.65 -18.19 2.29
CA PRO A 122 -15.42 -19.43 2.16
C PRO A 122 -15.19 -20.16 0.83
N THR A 123 -14.75 -19.48 -0.20
CA THR A 123 -14.43 -20.05 -1.52
C THR A 123 -13.04 -19.66 -1.92
N THR A 124 -12.26 -20.58 -2.45
CA THR A 124 -10.91 -20.30 -2.95
C THR A 124 -11.00 -19.42 -4.19
N THR A 125 -10.38 -18.25 -4.11
CA THR A 125 -10.27 -17.33 -5.25
C THR A 125 -8.85 -16.78 -5.27
N PHE A 126 -8.24 -16.76 -6.43
CA PHE A 126 -6.88 -16.28 -6.62
C PHE A 126 -6.84 -15.05 -7.52
N VAL A 127 -6.17 -14.01 -7.08
CA VAL A 127 -5.92 -12.78 -7.84
C VAL A 127 -4.41 -12.60 -7.99
N ASN A 128 -3.95 -12.47 -9.23
CA ASN A 128 -2.56 -12.16 -9.54
C ASN A 128 -2.53 -10.95 -10.47
N LYS A 129 -1.97 -9.85 -10.02
CA LYS A 129 -1.87 -8.60 -10.77
C LYS A 129 -0.48 -8.01 -10.68
N THR A 130 0.01 -7.52 -11.81
CA THR A 130 1.28 -6.80 -11.89
C THR A 130 1.02 -5.38 -12.37
N PHE A 131 1.60 -4.42 -11.67
CA PHE A 131 1.50 -3.00 -11.98
C PHE A 131 2.89 -2.46 -12.23
N SER A 132 3.06 -1.67 -13.28
CA SER A 132 4.32 -1.00 -13.62
C SER A 132 4.07 0.48 -13.80
N ASN A 133 4.86 1.30 -13.14
CA ASN A 133 4.69 2.75 -13.12
C ASN A 133 6.02 3.45 -13.32
N ILE A 134 6.00 4.55 -14.06
CA ILE A 134 7.13 5.45 -14.19
C ILE A 134 6.84 6.69 -13.36
N LEU A 135 7.76 7.02 -12.46
CA LEU A 135 7.57 8.02 -11.42
C LEU A 135 8.64 9.11 -11.53
N PRO A 136 8.40 10.16 -12.32
CA PRO A 136 9.33 11.27 -12.43
C PRO A 136 9.37 12.10 -11.15
N ASN A 137 10.52 12.70 -10.89
CA ASN A 137 10.72 13.65 -9.80
C ASN A 137 11.61 14.82 -10.23
N LEU A 138 11.32 15.99 -9.69
CA LEU A 138 12.05 17.22 -9.93
C LEU A 138 12.13 18.01 -8.63
N GLN A 139 13.31 18.49 -8.32
CA GLN A 139 13.53 19.41 -7.23
C GLN A 139 14.43 20.54 -7.71
N TRP A 140 13.99 21.77 -7.47
CA TRP A 140 14.79 22.95 -7.76
C TRP A 140 14.70 23.92 -6.60
N SER A 141 15.83 24.24 -6.01
CA SER A 141 15.95 25.26 -4.98
C SER A 141 17.01 26.27 -5.35
N ARG A 142 16.68 27.55 -5.19
CA ARG A 142 17.60 28.67 -5.46
C ARG A 142 17.39 29.75 -4.44
N LYS A 143 18.47 30.15 -3.80
CA LYS A 143 18.53 31.34 -2.97
C LYS A 143 18.75 32.54 -3.86
N ILE A 144 17.80 33.49 -3.84
CA ILE A 144 17.82 34.70 -4.65
C ILE A 144 18.51 35.82 -3.88
N SER A 145 18.22 35.92 -2.57
CA SER A 145 18.82 36.89 -1.66
C SER A 145 18.91 36.30 -0.24
N PRO A 146 19.57 36.96 0.73
CA PRO A 146 19.59 36.50 2.12
C PRO A 146 18.21 36.31 2.74
N LYS A 147 17.20 37.03 2.22
CA LYS A 147 15.81 36.98 2.72
C LYS A 147 14.83 36.32 1.75
N SER A 148 15.27 35.87 0.55
CA SER A 148 14.38 35.31 -0.47
C SER A 148 14.95 34.02 -1.07
N SER A 149 14.13 32.99 -1.13
CA SER A 149 14.45 31.71 -1.78
C SER A 149 13.27 31.20 -2.60
N PHE A 150 13.58 30.57 -3.72
CA PHE A 150 12.62 29.85 -4.58
C PHE A 150 12.82 28.37 -4.41
N ARG A 151 11.71 27.62 -4.30
CA ARG A 151 11.73 26.16 -4.27
C ARG A 151 10.59 25.62 -5.11
N LEU A 152 10.93 24.70 -6.01
CA LEU A 152 9.98 23.92 -6.78
C LEU A 152 10.22 22.45 -6.48
N PHE A 153 9.15 21.71 -6.20
CA PHE A 153 9.19 20.30 -5.93
C PHE A 153 8.07 19.60 -6.68
N TYR A 154 8.42 18.59 -7.44
CA TYR A 154 7.47 17.68 -8.10
C TYR A 154 7.91 16.24 -7.86
N ARG A 155 6.98 15.40 -7.44
CA ARG A 155 7.19 13.97 -7.28
C ARG A 155 5.92 13.22 -7.65
N ALA A 156 6.02 12.31 -8.60
CA ALA A 156 5.00 11.30 -8.84
C ALA A 156 5.17 10.15 -7.84
N SER A 157 4.07 9.63 -7.33
CA SER A 157 4.04 8.45 -6.47
C SER A 157 2.80 7.60 -6.77
N THR A 158 2.91 6.31 -6.54
CA THR A 158 1.79 5.37 -6.65
C THR A 158 1.87 4.35 -5.52
N ASN A 159 0.72 3.92 -5.05
CA ASN A 159 0.58 2.80 -4.14
C ASN A 159 -0.10 1.64 -4.87
N ALA A 160 0.32 0.42 -4.57
CA ALA A 160 -0.41 -0.74 -5.03
C ALA A 160 -1.85 -0.69 -4.48
N PRO A 161 -2.87 -1.03 -5.29
CA PRO A 161 -4.24 -1.08 -4.79
C PRO A 161 -4.35 -2.08 -3.65
N SER A 162 -5.21 -1.77 -2.70
CA SER A 162 -5.55 -2.71 -1.63
C SER A 162 -6.39 -3.87 -2.17
N VAL A 163 -6.38 -5.01 -1.49
CA VAL A 163 -7.17 -6.18 -1.89
C VAL A 163 -8.66 -5.85 -1.99
N ASN A 164 -9.16 -5.00 -1.07
CA ASN A 164 -10.57 -4.56 -1.07
C ASN A 164 -10.95 -3.69 -2.28
N GLN A 165 -9.98 -3.12 -2.99
CA GLN A 165 -10.22 -2.36 -4.23
C GLN A 165 -10.20 -3.25 -5.49
N LEU A 166 -9.80 -4.51 -5.34
CA LEU A 166 -9.68 -5.47 -6.45
C LEU A 166 -10.76 -6.57 -6.39
N GLN A 167 -11.59 -6.55 -5.37
CA GLN A 167 -12.77 -7.40 -5.17
C GLN A 167 -14.03 -6.63 -5.59
#